data_c243fe37720ac5289bc34a784a10486b
#
_entry.id   c243fe37720ac5289bc34a784a10486b
#
_cell.length_a   1.000
_cell.length_b   1.000
_cell.length_c   1.000
_cell.angle_alpha   90.00
_cell.angle_beta   90.00
_cell.angle_gamma   90.00
#
_symmetry.space_group_name_H-M   'P 1'
#
loop_
_entity.id
_entity.type
_entity.pdbx_description
1 polymer ?
#
loop_
_entity_poly.entity_id
_entity_poly.type
_entity_poly.pdbx_seq_one_letter_code
_entity_poly.pdbx_strand_id
1 'polypeptide(L)'
;MKTGLDMTPGGYAVQTSGLTKRFGDRIAVDRVDLRVPAGTAFGYLGPNGAGKTTLIRMLLGLTRPDAGSMQLLGHPVPAERSVALLRVGAMAEEPRFLDHLTGRENLRINAAAREPDAAGRIGPALERVGLSERAGERVAGYSTGMRQRLGVARCLLADPRLLILDEPTNGLDPAGMVEFRGMIRALVDEGRTVVLSSHLLDEVEKICDAAAIVDRGRVVAQGPIGELSAAGTRSVVVQVGDLGRALPLLASHPAARSVSEEGQQVRVTLGPVADDQARSAAADINRRLVEAGVGVYRLDLPAATLEERFLQVTHKMHEEVAA
;
A
#
# COMPACT_ATOMS: atom_id res chain seq x y z
N MET A 1 6.56 22.34 2.34
CA MET A 1 5.90 21.61 3.44
C MET A 1 6.86 20.53 3.90
N LYS A 2 7.29 20.54 5.17
CA LYS A 2 8.16 19.48 5.72
C LYS A 2 7.29 18.25 5.93
N THR A 3 7.60 17.16 5.21
CA THR A 3 6.96 15.86 5.35
C THR A 3 7.35 15.26 6.72
N GLY A 4 6.37 14.92 7.54
CA GLY A 4 6.52 14.49 8.92
C GLY A 4 7.11 13.09 9.18
N LEU A 5 8.13 12.66 8.42
CA LEU A 5 8.80 11.36 8.57
C LEU A 5 10.17 11.47 9.26
N ASP A 6 10.33 12.37 10.22
CA ASP A 6 11.63 12.62 10.88
C ASP A 6 11.79 11.86 12.21
N MET A 7 11.17 10.70 12.36
CA MET A 7 11.12 9.94 13.61
C MET A 7 11.45 8.45 13.41
N THR A 8 12.71 8.10 13.10
CA THR A 8 13.11 6.68 13.25
C THR A 8 14.54 6.54 13.78
N PRO A 9 14.74 5.83 14.92
CA PRO A 9 16.08 5.51 15.44
C PRO A 9 16.91 4.60 14.53
N GLY A 10 16.33 4.07 13.44
CA GLY A 10 16.94 3.10 12.52
C GLY A 10 17.32 3.60 11.12
N GLY A 11 17.02 4.86 10.77
CA GLY A 11 17.25 5.36 9.40
C GLY A 11 16.23 4.86 8.37
N TYR A 12 16.53 5.07 7.08
CA TYR A 12 15.65 4.68 5.98
C TYR A 12 16.19 3.44 5.26
N ALA A 13 15.31 2.46 5.01
CA ALA A 13 15.64 1.29 4.18
C ALA A 13 15.63 1.62 2.68
N VAL A 14 14.79 2.56 2.25
CA VAL A 14 14.77 3.12 0.90
C VAL A 14 14.73 4.64 1.00
N GLN A 15 15.59 5.29 0.23
CA GLN A 15 15.57 6.76 0.10
C GLN A 15 15.79 7.14 -1.36
N THR A 16 14.95 8.03 -1.90
CA THR A 16 15.13 8.60 -3.23
C THR A 16 15.04 10.12 -3.16
N SER A 17 15.73 10.80 -4.08
CA SER A 17 15.67 12.26 -4.20
C SER A 17 15.62 12.65 -5.68
N GLY A 18 14.52 13.32 -6.06
CA GLY A 18 14.27 13.80 -7.41
C GLY A 18 14.30 12.71 -8.48
N LEU A 19 13.99 11.43 -8.09
CA LEU A 19 14.17 10.28 -8.97
C LEU A 19 13.22 10.37 -10.17
N THR A 20 13.79 10.32 -11.37
CA THR A 20 13.04 10.53 -12.62
C THR A 20 13.35 9.46 -13.65
N LYS A 21 12.29 9.00 -14.36
CA LYS A 21 12.39 8.08 -15.50
C LYS A 21 11.44 8.47 -16.61
N ARG A 22 12.01 8.55 -17.83
CA ARG A 22 11.27 8.81 -19.07
C ARG A 22 11.39 7.63 -20.02
N PHE A 23 10.35 7.40 -20.80
CA PHE A 23 10.32 6.47 -21.92
C PHE A 23 9.73 7.23 -23.13
N GLY A 24 10.60 7.69 -24.02
CA GLY A 24 10.21 8.64 -25.07
C GLY A 24 9.61 9.91 -24.44
N ASP A 25 8.43 10.29 -24.87
CA ASP A 25 7.73 11.49 -24.36
C ASP A 25 7.03 11.26 -23.03
N ARG A 26 6.86 10.00 -22.60
CA ARG A 26 6.16 9.66 -21.36
C ARG A 26 7.12 9.71 -20.17
N ILE A 27 6.75 10.49 -19.14
CA ILE A 27 7.40 10.44 -17.83
C ILE A 27 6.69 9.38 -16.99
N ALA A 28 7.41 8.29 -16.70
CA ALA A 28 6.86 7.20 -15.90
C ALA A 28 7.08 7.41 -14.39
N VAL A 29 8.17 8.10 -14.02
CA VAL A 29 8.48 8.51 -12.64
C VAL A 29 9.01 9.95 -12.73
N ASP A 30 8.39 10.88 -12.01
CA ASP A 30 8.66 12.31 -12.08
C ASP A 30 9.06 12.88 -10.73
N ARG A 31 10.36 13.08 -10.54
CA ARG A 31 10.98 13.72 -9.37
C ARG A 31 10.52 13.12 -8.04
N VAL A 32 10.52 11.80 -7.95
CA VAL A 32 10.04 11.08 -6.76
C VAL A 32 11.03 11.21 -5.61
N ASP A 33 10.55 11.80 -4.51
CA ASP A 33 11.19 11.82 -3.20
C ASP A 33 10.47 10.81 -2.30
N LEU A 34 11.11 9.67 -2.03
CA LEU A 34 10.55 8.59 -1.24
C LEU A 34 11.45 8.32 -0.02
N ARG A 35 10.83 8.11 1.14
CA ARG A 35 11.51 7.72 2.38
C ARG A 35 10.75 6.59 3.04
N VAL A 36 11.37 5.40 3.05
CA VAL A 36 10.82 4.21 3.70
C VAL A 36 11.55 3.97 5.01
N PRO A 37 10.90 4.11 6.17
CA PRO A 37 11.52 3.83 7.45
C PRO A 37 11.94 2.36 7.56
N ALA A 38 13.09 2.09 8.19
CA ALA A 38 13.52 0.74 8.45
C ALA A 38 12.61 0.03 9.47
N GLY A 39 12.38 -1.28 9.31
CA GLY A 39 11.56 -2.09 10.21
C GLY A 39 10.04 -1.85 10.07
N THR A 40 9.57 -1.34 8.94
CA THR A 40 8.15 -1.09 8.69
C THR A 40 7.62 -1.82 7.48
N ALA A 41 6.30 -2.06 7.45
CA ALA A 41 5.57 -2.34 6.22
C ALA A 41 5.20 -1.02 5.56
N PHE A 42 5.61 -0.83 4.31
CA PHE A 42 5.39 0.41 3.56
C PHE A 42 4.66 0.14 2.24
N GLY A 43 3.53 0.82 2.04
CA GLY A 43 2.74 0.74 0.83
C GLY A 43 3.15 1.79 -0.22
N TYR A 44 3.35 1.38 -1.47
CA TYR A 44 3.53 2.28 -2.61
C TYR A 44 2.29 2.18 -3.51
N LEU A 45 1.36 3.12 -3.35
CA LEU A 45 -0.03 3.02 -3.76
C LEU A 45 -0.36 3.88 -4.95
N GLY A 46 -1.11 3.35 -5.90
CA GLY A 46 -1.60 4.14 -7.03
C GLY A 46 -2.26 3.27 -8.09
N PRO A 47 -2.94 3.89 -9.06
CA PRO A 47 -3.61 3.18 -10.13
C PRO A 47 -2.61 2.47 -11.04
N ASN A 48 -3.16 1.62 -11.91
CA ASN A 48 -2.36 1.00 -12.95
C ASN A 48 -1.77 2.06 -13.88
N GLY A 49 -0.48 1.92 -14.21
CA GLY A 49 0.22 2.91 -15.02
C GLY A 49 0.77 4.13 -14.26
N ALA A 50 0.59 4.23 -12.94
CA ALA A 50 1.14 5.32 -12.11
C ALA A 50 2.67 5.29 -11.94
N GLY A 51 3.36 4.28 -12.49
CA GLY A 51 4.84 4.20 -12.43
C GLY A 51 5.39 3.26 -11.34
N LYS A 52 4.53 2.51 -10.61
CA LYS A 52 4.92 1.65 -9.50
C LYS A 52 6.01 0.64 -9.86
N THR A 53 5.75 -0.22 -10.85
CA THR A 53 6.72 -1.20 -11.34
C THR A 53 8.00 -0.55 -11.87
N THR A 54 7.90 0.64 -12.50
CA THR A 54 9.08 1.38 -12.98
C THR A 54 9.97 1.82 -11.82
N LEU A 55 9.39 2.35 -10.74
CA LEU A 55 10.15 2.69 -9.54
C LEU A 55 10.83 1.44 -8.95
N ILE A 56 10.09 0.35 -8.77
CA ILE A 56 10.65 -0.91 -8.25
C ILE A 56 11.81 -1.40 -9.11
N ARG A 57 11.67 -1.41 -10.43
CA ARG A 57 12.76 -1.79 -11.34
C ARG A 57 13.98 -0.87 -11.22
N MET A 58 13.79 0.43 -11.00
CA MET A 58 14.90 1.35 -10.73
C MET A 58 15.60 1.04 -9.42
N LEU A 59 14.85 0.86 -8.32
CA LEU A 59 15.39 0.49 -7.01
C LEU A 59 16.25 -0.78 -7.09
N LEU A 60 15.82 -1.76 -7.87
CA LEU A 60 16.56 -3.01 -8.09
C LEU A 60 17.72 -2.86 -9.11
N GLY A 61 17.90 -1.66 -9.68
CA GLY A 61 18.92 -1.43 -10.70
C GLY A 61 18.66 -2.17 -12.02
N LEU A 62 17.41 -2.58 -12.28
CA LEU A 62 16.98 -3.20 -13.55
C LEU A 62 16.67 -2.14 -14.61
N THR A 63 16.40 -0.91 -14.20
CA THR A 63 16.18 0.25 -15.07
C THR A 63 17.00 1.41 -14.53
N ARG A 64 17.78 2.05 -15.39
CA ARG A 64 18.57 3.22 -15.00
C ARG A 64 17.68 4.46 -14.92
N PRO A 65 17.77 5.25 -13.84
CA PRO A 65 17.10 6.56 -13.78
C PRO A 65 17.75 7.54 -14.77
N ASP A 66 16.97 8.51 -15.23
CA ASP A 66 17.44 9.59 -16.09
C ASP A 66 17.92 10.79 -15.25
N ALA A 67 17.37 10.96 -14.03
CA ALA A 67 17.81 11.98 -13.06
C ALA A 67 17.48 11.55 -11.62
N GLY A 68 18.08 12.25 -10.65
CA GLY A 68 17.91 12.00 -9.23
C GLY A 68 18.85 10.93 -8.68
N SER A 69 18.66 10.59 -7.41
CA SER A 69 19.46 9.61 -6.70
C SER A 69 18.59 8.66 -5.90
N MET A 70 19.12 7.48 -5.59
CA MET A 70 18.44 6.49 -4.73
C MET A 70 19.45 5.66 -3.91
N GLN A 71 19.02 5.25 -2.73
CA GLN A 71 19.78 4.41 -1.82
C GLN A 71 18.89 3.28 -1.29
N LEU A 72 19.46 2.10 -1.13
CA LEU A 72 18.87 0.96 -0.44
C LEU A 72 19.77 0.56 0.73
N LEU A 73 19.20 0.47 1.93
CA LEU A 73 19.94 0.11 3.15
C LEU A 73 21.22 0.96 3.37
N GLY A 74 21.18 2.24 2.95
CA GLY A 74 22.29 3.18 3.02
C GLY A 74 23.27 3.15 1.86
N HIS A 75 23.13 2.22 0.91
CA HIS A 75 24.02 2.06 -0.24
C HIS A 75 23.45 2.71 -1.51
N PRO A 76 24.21 3.58 -2.22
CA PRO A 76 23.71 4.22 -3.43
C PRO A 76 23.57 3.24 -4.60
N VAL A 77 22.44 3.33 -5.31
CA VAL A 77 22.16 2.56 -6.52
C VAL A 77 22.12 3.53 -7.70
N PRO A 78 22.79 3.25 -8.83
CA PRO A 78 23.44 2.00 -9.21
C PRO A 78 24.91 1.83 -8.76
N ALA A 79 25.52 2.83 -8.14
CA ALA A 79 26.97 2.85 -7.89
C ALA A 79 27.44 1.65 -7.04
N GLU A 80 26.71 1.32 -5.95
CA GLU A 80 27.00 0.18 -5.06
C GLU A 80 25.92 -0.90 -5.15
N ARG A 81 25.33 -1.11 -6.33
CA ARG A 81 24.22 -2.02 -6.55
C ARG A 81 24.44 -3.42 -5.95
N SER A 82 25.63 -3.99 -6.15
CA SER A 82 25.93 -5.33 -5.65
C SER A 82 25.83 -5.43 -4.14
N VAL A 83 26.34 -4.43 -3.41
CA VAL A 83 26.28 -4.36 -1.94
C VAL A 83 24.84 -4.05 -1.50
N ALA A 84 24.20 -3.08 -2.13
CA ALA A 84 22.83 -2.70 -1.82
C ALA A 84 21.85 -3.87 -1.90
N LEU A 85 22.02 -4.77 -2.89
CA LEU A 85 21.11 -5.88 -3.13
C LEU A 85 21.44 -7.15 -2.35
N LEU A 86 22.58 -7.26 -1.66
CA LEU A 86 22.94 -8.46 -0.88
C LEU A 86 21.85 -8.87 0.12
N ARG A 87 21.26 -7.91 0.78
CA ARG A 87 20.22 -8.10 1.80
C ARG A 87 18.85 -7.62 1.35
N VAL A 88 18.59 -7.66 0.02
CA VAL A 88 17.29 -7.35 -0.58
C VAL A 88 16.68 -8.59 -1.18
N GLY A 89 15.47 -8.92 -0.77
CA GLY A 89 14.60 -9.90 -1.43
C GLY A 89 13.60 -9.15 -2.32
N ALA A 90 13.49 -9.51 -3.59
CA ALA A 90 12.59 -8.81 -4.49
C ALA A 90 11.73 -9.74 -5.33
N MET A 91 10.46 -9.32 -5.51
CA MET A 91 9.49 -9.90 -6.42
C MET A 91 8.90 -8.75 -7.24
N ALA A 92 9.55 -8.47 -8.39
CA ALA A 92 9.23 -7.30 -9.24
C ALA A 92 8.16 -7.58 -10.30
N GLU A 93 7.72 -8.81 -10.41
CA GLU A 93 6.69 -9.30 -11.33
C GLU A 93 6.07 -10.56 -10.72
N GLU A 94 5.00 -11.08 -11.37
CA GLU A 94 4.43 -12.37 -10.99
C GLU A 94 5.54 -13.45 -10.95
N PRO A 95 5.64 -14.20 -9.84
CA PRO A 95 6.74 -15.13 -9.66
C PRO A 95 6.63 -16.31 -10.63
N ARG A 96 7.63 -16.47 -11.49
CA ARG A 96 7.73 -17.60 -12.40
C ARG A 96 8.57 -18.71 -11.79
N PHE A 97 8.10 -19.94 -11.94
CA PHE A 97 8.73 -21.17 -11.47
C PHE A 97 8.73 -22.21 -12.58
N LEU A 98 9.58 -23.24 -12.41
CA LEU A 98 9.56 -24.41 -13.26
C LEU A 98 8.44 -25.34 -12.80
N ASP A 99 7.37 -25.40 -13.56
CA ASP A 99 6.11 -26.05 -13.19
C ASP A 99 6.26 -27.58 -12.99
N HIS A 100 7.19 -28.22 -13.70
CA HIS A 100 7.49 -29.64 -13.60
C HIS A 100 8.29 -30.02 -12.34
N LEU A 101 8.88 -29.03 -11.66
CA LEU A 101 9.62 -29.21 -10.41
C LEU A 101 8.73 -28.93 -9.19
N THR A 102 9.12 -29.48 -8.05
CA THR A 102 8.50 -29.23 -6.76
C THR A 102 8.84 -27.81 -6.26
N GLY A 103 8.04 -27.29 -5.29
CA GLY A 103 8.35 -26.02 -4.65
C GLY A 103 9.76 -26.01 -4.04
N ARG A 104 10.15 -27.09 -3.37
CA ARG A 104 11.49 -27.23 -2.78
C ARG A 104 12.61 -27.26 -3.81
N GLU A 105 12.44 -27.94 -4.94
CA GLU A 105 13.41 -27.98 -6.03
C GLU A 105 13.58 -26.62 -6.68
N ASN A 106 12.49 -25.89 -6.92
CA ASN A 106 12.55 -24.51 -7.41
C ASN A 106 13.38 -23.62 -6.46
N LEU A 107 13.20 -23.74 -5.15
CA LEU A 107 13.99 -22.98 -4.19
C LEU A 107 15.47 -23.43 -4.17
N ARG A 108 15.76 -24.71 -4.35
CA ARG A 108 17.15 -25.22 -4.46
C ARG A 108 17.89 -24.59 -5.63
N ILE A 109 17.27 -24.50 -6.81
CA ILE A 109 17.89 -23.84 -7.98
C ILE A 109 18.21 -22.38 -7.65
N ASN A 110 17.29 -21.66 -7.01
CA ASN A 110 17.52 -20.27 -6.62
C ASN A 110 18.61 -20.14 -5.54
N ALA A 111 18.66 -21.06 -4.58
CA ALA A 111 19.67 -21.07 -3.53
C ALA A 111 21.06 -21.34 -4.10
N ALA A 112 21.20 -22.25 -5.08
CA ALA A 112 22.49 -22.59 -5.72
C ALA A 112 23.11 -21.38 -6.45
N ALA A 113 22.32 -20.40 -6.85
CA ALA A 113 22.80 -19.17 -7.49
C ALA A 113 23.18 -18.06 -6.48
N ARG A 114 23.11 -18.36 -5.18
CA ARG A 114 23.39 -17.44 -4.08
C ARG A 114 24.60 -17.90 -3.27
N GLU A 115 24.75 -17.31 -2.09
CA GLU A 115 25.78 -17.72 -1.11
C GLU A 115 25.56 -19.17 -0.60
N PRO A 116 26.59 -19.85 -0.14
CA PRO A 116 26.54 -21.27 0.29
C PRO A 116 25.47 -21.58 1.34
N ASP A 117 25.18 -20.63 2.23
CA ASP A 117 24.21 -20.79 3.32
C ASP A 117 22.76 -20.71 2.89
N ALA A 118 22.51 -20.25 1.65
CA ALA A 118 21.13 -20.07 1.14
C ALA A 118 20.35 -21.40 1.09
N ALA A 119 21.01 -22.52 0.88
CA ALA A 119 20.38 -23.84 0.87
C ALA A 119 19.82 -24.24 2.25
N GLY A 120 20.49 -23.88 3.33
CA GLY A 120 20.01 -24.09 4.70
C GLY A 120 18.75 -23.29 5.06
N ARG A 121 18.49 -22.19 4.33
CA ARG A 121 17.31 -21.34 4.56
C ARG A 121 16.05 -21.83 3.86
N ILE A 122 16.12 -22.87 3.00
CA ILE A 122 14.95 -23.37 2.26
C ILE A 122 13.86 -23.88 3.20
N GLY A 123 14.21 -24.70 4.20
CA GLY A 123 13.24 -25.21 5.18
C GLY A 123 12.55 -24.08 5.95
N PRO A 124 13.32 -23.23 6.65
CA PRO A 124 12.78 -22.06 7.34
C PRO A 124 11.94 -21.11 6.45
N ALA A 125 12.34 -20.90 5.19
CA ALA A 125 11.59 -20.07 4.27
C ALA A 125 10.24 -20.67 3.89
N LEU A 126 10.18 -22.00 3.65
CA LEU A 126 8.93 -22.72 3.37
C LEU A 126 8.00 -22.72 4.58
N GLU A 127 8.53 -22.92 5.77
CA GLU A 127 7.76 -22.86 7.02
C GLU A 127 7.14 -21.46 7.20
N ARG A 128 7.95 -20.43 7.01
CA ARG A 128 7.52 -19.03 7.16
C ARG A 128 6.36 -18.65 6.26
N VAL A 129 6.29 -19.20 5.06
CA VAL A 129 5.23 -18.93 4.10
C VAL A 129 4.10 -19.98 4.14
N GLY A 130 4.12 -20.92 5.10
CA GLY A 130 3.11 -21.96 5.26
C GLY A 130 3.04 -22.97 4.11
N LEU A 131 4.21 -23.30 3.49
CA LEU A 131 4.29 -24.25 2.38
C LEU A 131 5.09 -25.50 2.69
N SER A 132 5.45 -25.78 3.97
CA SER A 132 6.28 -26.92 4.34
C SER A 132 5.72 -28.25 3.88
N GLU A 133 4.42 -28.51 4.12
CA GLU A 133 3.74 -29.76 3.77
C GLU A 133 3.57 -29.91 2.25
N ARG A 134 3.39 -28.82 1.55
CA ARG A 134 3.16 -28.80 0.10
C ARG A 134 4.46 -28.68 -0.70
N ALA A 135 5.61 -28.51 -0.02
CA ALA A 135 6.92 -28.25 -0.67
C ALA A 135 7.40 -29.37 -1.59
N GLY A 136 6.92 -30.61 -1.38
CA GLY A 136 7.19 -31.79 -2.23
C GLY A 136 6.27 -31.93 -3.44
N GLU A 137 5.26 -31.11 -3.58
CA GLU A 137 4.35 -31.14 -4.74
C GLU A 137 4.90 -30.29 -5.88
N ARG A 138 4.57 -30.69 -7.12
CA ARG A 138 4.94 -29.92 -8.33
C ARG A 138 4.22 -28.57 -8.35
N VAL A 139 4.94 -27.53 -8.74
CA VAL A 139 4.40 -26.16 -8.82
C VAL A 139 3.27 -26.06 -9.85
N ALA A 140 3.17 -26.96 -10.83
CA ALA A 140 2.02 -27.05 -11.72
C ALA A 140 0.67 -27.16 -10.98
N GLY A 141 0.65 -27.81 -9.82
CA GLY A 141 -0.54 -27.95 -8.97
C GLY A 141 -0.77 -26.81 -7.94
N TYR A 142 0.09 -25.81 -7.92
CA TYR A 142 -0.03 -24.72 -6.95
C TYR A 142 -1.12 -23.71 -7.36
N SER A 143 -1.92 -23.27 -6.40
CA SER A 143 -2.80 -22.11 -6.57
C SER A 143 -1.99 -20.83 -6.75
N THR A 144 -2.64 -19.76 -7.23
CA THR A 144 -2.00 -18.43 -7.33
C THR A 144 -1.42 -17.99 -5.99
N GLY A 145 -2.15 -18.15 -4.89
CA GLY A 145 -1.69 -17.83 -3.53
C GLY A 145 -0.47 -18.65 -3.11
N MET A 146 -0.41 -19.95 -3.44
CA MET A 146 0.76 -20.79 -3.18
C MET A 146 1.97 -20.34 -4.01
N ARG A 147 1.78 -19.94 -5.27
CA ARG A 147 2.85 -19.37 -6.12
C ARG A 147 3.37 -18.05 -5.55
N GLN A 148 2.49 -17.14 -5.10
CA GLN A 148 2.88 -15.88 -4.45
C GLN A 148 3.69 -16.14 -3.17
N ARG A 149 3.21 -17.02 -2.30
CA ARG A 149 3.95 -17.43 -1.08
C ARG A 149 5.30 -18.07 -1.39
N LEU A 150 5.38 -18.92 -2.41
CA LEU A 150 6.67 -19.47 -2.86
C LEU A 150 7.60 -18.37 -3.40
N GLY A 151 7.06 -17.32 -4.04
CA GLY A 151 7.80 -16.13 -4.45
C GLY A 151 8.43 -15.40 -3.27
N VAL A 152 7.67 -15.23 -2.19
CA VAL A 152 8.20 -14.66 -0.94
C VAL A 152 9.26 -15.59 -0.32
N ALA A 153 9.03 -16.92 -0.28
CA ALA A 153 10.03 -17.88 0.21
C ALA A 153 11.35 -17.76 -0.57
N ARG A 154 11.28 -17.56 -1.90
CA ARG A 154 12.46 -17.31 -2.74
C ARG A 154 13.19 -16.03 -2.32
N CYS A 155 12.46 -14.97 -1.98
CA CYS A 155 13.05 -13.73 -1.46
C CYS A 155 13.78 -13.96 -0.14
N LEU A 156 13.22 -14.78 0.76
CA LEU A 156 13.78 -15.08 2.08
C LEU A 156 15.11 -15.84 2.03
N LEU A 157 15.45 -16.49 0.90
CA LEU A 157 16.75 -17.16 0.72
C LEU A 157 17.94 -16.20 0.83
N ALA A 158 17.73 -14.89 0.59
CA ALA A 158 18.75 -13.85 0.74
C ALA A 158 18.95 -13.39 2.20
N ASP A 159 18.21 -13.95 3.15
CA ASP A 159 18.08 -13.40 4.51
C ASP A 159 17.92 -11.87 4.49
N PRO A 160 16.86 -11.36 3.84
CA PRO A 160 16.75 -9.96 3.50
C PRO A 160 16.45 -9.09 4.73
N ARG A 161 17.06 -7.90 4.78
CA ARG A 161 16.65 -6.80 5.66
C ARG A 161 15.55 -5.95 5.03
N LEU A 162 15.46 -5.99 3.69
CA LEU A 162 14.46 -5.29 2.89
C LEU A 162 13.82 -6.24 1.88
N LEU A 163 12.49 -6.36 1.90
CA LEU A 163 11.72 -7.03 0.85
C LEU A 163 11.02 -5.97 -0.01
N ILE A 164 11.06 -6.14 -1.34
CA ILE A 164 10.36 -5.29 -2.31
C ILE A 164 9.45 -6.19 -3.13
N LEU A 165 8.13 -6.02 -3.00
CA LEU A 165 7.11 -6.88 -3.57
C LEU A 165 6.19 -6.07 -4.48
N ASP A 166 6.17 -6.37 -5.79
CA ASP A 166 5.30 -5.70 -6.74
C ASP A 166 3.97 -6.44 -6.85
N GLU A 167 2.86 -5.77 -6.47
CA GLU A 167 1.49 -6.28 -6.51
C GLU A 167 1.34 -7.71 -5.92
N PRO A 168 1.87 -8.00 -4.71
CA PRO A 168 1.99 -9.37 -4.21
C PRO A 168 0.65 -10.02 -3.83
N THR A 169 -0.41 -9.23 -3.73
CA THR A 169 -1.76 -9.69 -3.38
C THR A 169 -2.64 -9.98 -4.59
N ASN A 170 -2.15 -9.72 -5.81
CA ASN A 170 -2.93 -9.95 -7.02
C ASN A 170 -3.32 -11.43 -7.17
N GLY A 171 -4.61 -11.66 -7.40
CA GLY A 171 -5.16 -13.00 -7.62
C GLY A 171 -5.28 -13.87 -6.37
N LEU A 172 -5.10 -13.28 -5.17
CA LEU A 172 -5.41 -13.96 -3.92
C LEU A 172 -6.92 -13.90 -3.65
N ASP A 173 -7.46 -14.97 -3.13
CA ASP A 173 -8.80 -15.00 -2.54
C ASP A 173 -8.79 -14.33 -1.16
N PRO A 174 -9.96 -14.03 -0.56
CA PRO A 174 -10.02 -13.37 0.75
C PRO A 174 -9.26 -14.11 1.86
N ALA A 175 -9.25 -15.44 1.86
CA ALA A 175 -8.51 -16.23 2.83
C ALA A 175 -6.99 -16.08 2.64
N GLY A 176 -6.53 -16.18 1.38
CA GLY A 176 -5.13 -15.96 1.02
C GLY A 176 -4.64 -14.54 1.35
N MET A 177 -5.51 -13.54 1.25
CA MET A 177 -5.21 -12.16 1.66
C MET A 177 -4.95 -12.06 3.17
N VAL A 178 -5.76 -12.73 4.01
CA VAL A 178 -5.57 -12.75 5.47
C VAL A 178 -4.26 -13.45 5.83
N GLU A 179 -3.97 -14.61 5.21
CA GLU A 179 -2.73 -15.34 5.44
C GLU A 179 -1.50 -14.51 5.01
N PHE A 180 -1.58 -13.88 3.83
CA PHE A 180 -0.50 -13.03 3.32
C PHE A 180 -0.22 -11.85 4.25
N ARG A 181 -1.27 -11.19 4.76
CA ARG A 181 -1.16 -10.12 5.74
C ARG A 181 -0.44 -10.58 7.01
N GLY A 182 -0.86 -11.71 7.58
CA GLY A 182 -0.20 -12.30 8.75
C GLY A 182 1.28 -12.57 8.52
N MET A 183 1.63 -13.11 7.34
CA MET A 183 3.01 -13.36 6.94
C MET A 183 3.84 -12.06 6.85
N ILE A 184 3.31 -11.00 6.22
CA ILE A 184 4.02 -9.71 6.12
C ILE A 184 4.23 -9.10 7.51
N ARG A 185 3.20 -9.10 8.37
CA ARG A 185 3.33 -8.59 9.74
C ARG A 185 4.40 -9.35 10.54
N ALA A 186 4.42 -10.67 10.46
CA ALA A 186 5.45 -11.48 11.13
C ALA A 186 6.88 -11.14 10.66
N LEU A 187 7.09 -10.86 9.36
CA LEU A 187 8.38 -10.42 8.84
C LEU A 187 8.79 -9.05 9.36
N VAL A 188 7.84 -8.13 9.51
CA VAL A 188 8.10 -6.79 10.09
C VAL A 188 8.40 -6.89 11.58
N ASP A 189 7.69 -7.71 12.32
CA ASP A 189 7.90 -7.95 13.76
C ASP A 189 9.30 -8.55 14.04
N GLU A 190 9.92 -9.22 13.05
CA GLU A 190 11.32 -9.64 13.08
C GLU A 190 12.34 -8.53 12.78
N GLY A 191 11.86 -7.30 12.56
CA GLY A 191 12.70 -6.14 12.23
C GLY A 191 13.04 -6.00 10.74
N ARG A 192 12.39 -6.77 9.86
CA ARG A 192 12.55 -6.62 8.40
C ARG A 192 11.71 -5.44 7.91
N THR A 193 12.18 -4.79 6.86
CA THR A 193 11.39 -3.79 6.13
C THR A 193 10.71 -4.45 4.94
N VAL A 194 9.43 -4.15 4.73
CA VAL A 194 8.70 -4.63 3.56
C VAL A 194 8.13 -3.44 2.80
N VAL A 195 8.50 -3.31 1.54
CA VAL A 195 7.88 -2.37 0.59
C VAL A 195 6.99 -3.17 -0.34
N LEU A 196 5.73 -2.84 -0.41
CA LEU A 196 4.80 -3.47 -1.35
C LEU A 196 4.11 -2.42 -2.21
N SER A 197 3.99 -2.69 -3.51
CA SER A 197 3.11 -1.91 -4.36
C SER A 197 1.70 -2.51 -4.35
N SER A 198 0.69 -1.66 -4.45
CA SER A 198 -0.69 -2.09 -4.62
C SER A 198 -1.55 -1.02 -5.28
N HIS A 199 -2.64 -1.46 -5.89
CA HIS A 199 -3.76 -0.60 -6.29
C HIS A 199 -4.96 -0.78 -5.36
N LEU A 200 -4.92 -1.73 -4.41
CA LEU A 200 -5.95 -2.01 -3.42
C LEU A 200 -5.64 -1.26 -2.11
N LEU A 201 -6.23 -0.09 -1.96
CA LEU A 201 -5.94 0.84 -0.86
C LEU A 201 -6.36 0.29 0.51
N ASP A 202 -7.53 -0.34 0.57
CA ASP A 202 -8.07 -0.93 1.78
C ASP A 202 -7.23 -2.10 2.32
N GLU A 203 -6.58 -2.86 1.44
CA GLU A 203 -5.67 -3.93 1.86
C GLU A 203 -4.36 -3.39 2.43
N VAL A 204 -3.84 -2.33 1.81
CA VAL A 204 -2.63 -1.69 2.32
C VAL A 204 -2.86 -1.02 3.67
N GLU A 205 -4.03 -0.42 3.88
CA GLU A 205 -4.43 0.16 5.16
C GLU A 205 -4.40 -0.88 6.30
N LYS A 206 -4.68 -2.16 5.99
CA LYS A 206 -4.65 -3.26 6.95
C LYS A 206 -3.25 -3.88 7.15
N ILE A 207 -2.34 -3.72 6.17
CA ILE A 207 -1.01 -4.35 6.18
C ILE A 207 0.08 -3.40 6.62
N CYS A 208 0.04 -2.14 6.14
CA CYS A 208 1.17 -1.22 6.22
C CYS A 208 1.11 -0.26 7.42
N ASP A 209 2.28 0.17 7.87
CA ASP A 209 2.44 1.19 8.91
C ASP A 209 2.46 2.59 8.30
N ALA A 210 3.01 2.71 7.08
CA ALA A 210 3.11 3.95 6.34
C ALA A 210 2.93 3.68 4.84
N ALA A 211 2.62 4.71 4.07
CA ALA A 211 2.47 4.60 2.63
C ALA A 211 2.88 5.88 1.87
N ALA A 212 3.10 5.72 0.57
CA ALA A 212 3.13 6.82 -0.40
C ALA A 212 2.03 6.61 -1.43
N ILE A 213 1.22 7.63 -1.62
CA ILE A 213 0.20 7.70 -2.67
C ILE A 213 0.83 8.29 -3.92
N VAL A 214 0.65 7.61 -5.06
CA VAL A 214 1.30 7.96 -6.32
C VAL A 214 0.26 8.12 -7.41
N ASP A 215 0.34 9.20 -8.14
CA ASP A 215 -0.43 9.40 -9.37
C ASP A 215 0.47 9.98 -10.47
N ARG A 216 0.32 9.47 -11.71
CA ARG A 216 1.05 9.92 -12.91
C ARG A 216 2.57 10.08 -12.68
N GLY A 217 3.17 9.14 -11.97
CA GLY A 217 4.60 9.12 -11.69
C GLY A 217 5.07 10.02 -10.55
N ARG A 218 4.18 10.72 -9.84
CA ARG A 218 4.50 11.62 -8.74
C ARG A 218 3.99 11.10 -7.41
N VAL A 219 4.75 11.27 -6.35
CA VAL A 219 4.25 11.10 -4.98
C VAL A 219 3.40 12.31 -4.61
N VAL A 220 2.10 12.07 -4.38
CA VAL A 220 1.12 13.10 -4.04
C VAL A 220 0.90 13.24 -2.54
N ALA A 221 1.15 12.16 -1.79
CA ALA A 221 1.17 12.16 -0.32
C ALA A 221 2.04 11.01 0.16
N GLN A 222 2.72 11.17 1.31
CA GLN A 222 3.41 10.08 2.00
C GLN A 222 3.41 10.35 3.50
N GLY A 223 3.30 9.28 4.30
CA GLY A 223 3.29 9.36 5.76
C GLY A 223 2.77 8.08 6.41
N PRO A 224 2.65 8.08 7.75
CA PRO A 224 1.96 7.04 8.50
C PRO A 224 0.52 6.85 7.98
N ILE A 225 0.05 5.60 7.95
CA ILE A 225 -1.31 5.27 7.46
C ILE A 225 -2.37 6.10 8.20
N GLY A 226 -2.29 6.15 9.54
CA GLY A 226 -3.25 6.91 10.36
C GLY A 226 -3.31 8.40 10.02
N GLU A 227 -2.17 9.04 9.70
CA GLU A 227 -2.13 10.45 9.29
C GLU A 227 -2.69 10.66 7.87
N LEU A 228 -2.37 9.73 6.95
CA LEU A 228 -2.88 9.79 5.58
C LEU A 228 -4.39 9.63 5.55
N SER A 229 -4.94 8.66 6.28
CA SER A 229 -6.39 8.45 6.40
C SER A 229 -7.06 9.60 7.14
N ALA A 230 -6.50 10.08 8.25
CA ALA A 230 -7.05 11.20 9.02
C ALA A 230 -7.11 12.52 8.22
N ALA A 231 -6.21 12.71 7.25
CA ALA A 231 -6.24 13.84 6.34
C ALA A 231 -7.33 13.70 5.24
N GLY A 232 -8.07 12.60 5.22
CA GLY A 232 -9.21 12.35 4.33
C GLY A 232 -10.44 13.18 4.70
N THR A 233 -11.45 13.12 3.84
CA THR A 233 -12.75 13.75 4.10
C THR A 233 -13.52 12.92 5.11
N ARG A 234 -14.07 13.56 6.13
CA ARG A 234 -15.01 12.93 7.06
C ARG A 234 -16.43 12.99 6.49
N SER A 235 -17.21 11.96 6.74
CA SER A 235 -18.61 11.92 6.36
C SER A 235 -19.48 11.38 7.49
N VAL A 236 -20.75 11.76 7.49
CA VAL A 236 -21.81 11.17 8.30
C VAL A 236 -22.75 10.46 7.35
N VAL A 237 -23.01 9.17 7.61
CA VAL A 237 -23.95 8.37 6.82
C VAL A 237 -25.21 8.17 7.67
N VAL A 238 -26.36 8.61 7.15
CA VAL A 238 -27.64 8.56 7.88
C VAL A 238 -28.65 7.77 7.07
N GLN A 239 -29.31 6.80 7.72
CA GLN A 239 -30.47 6.12 7.17
C GLN A 239 -31.73 6.72 7.81
N VAL A 240 -32.62 7.26 6.98
CA VAL A 240 -33.80 8.00 7.43
C VAL A 240 -35.10 7.43 6.88
N GLY A 241 -36.20 7.68 7.57
CA GLY A 241 -37.52 7.23 7.15
C GLY A 241 -38.15 8.11 6.04
N ASP A 242 -37.73 9.37 5.92
CA ASP A 242 -38.26 10.30 4.95
C ASP A 242 -37.10 11.12 4.32
N LEU A 243 -36.66 10.69 3.15
CA LEU A 243 -35.57 11.33 2.40
C LEU A 243 -35.96 12.75 1.94
N GLY A 244 -37.23 12.96 1.54
CA GLY A 244 -37.68 14.24 1.02
C GLY A 244 -37.59 15.36 2.07
N ARG A 245 -37.83 15.03 3.34
CA ARG A 245 -37.68 15.97 4.47
C ARG A 245 -36.24 16.05 4.98
N ALA A 246 -35.50 14.97 4.91
CA ALA A 246 -34.13 14.92 5.41
C ALA A 246 -33.14 15.69 4.53
N LEU A 247 -33.19 15.54 3.20
CA LEU A 247 -32.23 16.13 2.27
C LEU A 247 -32.05 17.64 2.42
N PRO A 248 -33.15 18.49 2.46
CA PRO A 248 -32.99 19.93 2.65
C PRO A 248 -32.36 20.29 4.00
N LEU A 249 -32.68 19.55 5.07
CA LEU A 249 -32.14 19.78 6.41
C LEU A 249 -30.64 19.46 6.46
N LEU A 250 -30.23 18.34 5.83
CA LEU A 250 -28.84 17.92 5.75
C LEU A 250 -28.02 18.86 4.86
N ALA A 251 -28.56 19.28 3.73
CA ALA A 251 -27.90 20.22 2.81
C ALA A 251 -27.71 21.63 3.42
N SER A 252 -28.59 22.02 4.32
CA SER A 252 -28.49 23.32 5.03
C SER A 252 -27.60 23.28 6.27
N HIS A 253 -27.04 22.10 6.62
CA HIS A 253 -26.21 21.96 7.81
C HIS A 253 -24.88 22.71 7.65
N PRO A 254 -24.45 23.57 8.61
CA PRO A 254 -23.24 24.42 8.46
C PRO A 254 -21.95 23.64 8.19
N ALA A 255 -21.84 22.42 8.71
CA ALA A 255 -20.67 21.56 8.50
C ALA A 255 -20.74 20.74 7.19
N ALA A 256 -21.88 20.70 6.50
CA ALA A 256 -22.03 19.95 5.26
C ALA A 256 -21.36 20.69 4.09
N ARG A 257 -20.46 20.02 3.39
CA ARG A 257 -19.89 20.49 2.11
C ARG A 257 -20.66 19.96 0.92
N SER A 258 -21.11 18.74 1.01
CA SER A 258 -21.97 18.11 0.01
C SER A 258 -22.85 17.05 0.67
N VAL A 259 -23.98 16.77 0.03
CA VAL A 259 -24.93 15.73 0.43
C VAL A 259 -25.20 14.87 -0.79
N SER A 260 -25.05 13.57 -0.66
CA SER A 260 -25.36 12.61 -1.71
C SER A 260 -26.31 11.53 -1.20
N GLU A 261 -27.24 11.13 -2.06
CA GLU A 261 -28.17 10.04 -1.79
C GLU A 261 -27.59 8.72 -2.25
N GLU A 262 -27.58 7.72 -1.38
CA GLU A 262 -27.07 6.36 -1.62
C GLU A 262 -28.18 5.34 -1.29
N GLY A 263 -29.16 5.21 -2.18
CA GLY A 263 -30.34 4.37 -1.95
C GLY A 263 -31.22 4.93 -0.82
N GLN A 264 -31.33 4.21 0.30
CA GLN A 264 -32.08 4.68 1.50
C GLN A 264 -31.18 5.39 2.53
N GLN A 265 -29.94 5.65 2.17
CA GLN A 265 -28.98 6.36 3.03
C GLN A 265 -28.61 7.71 2.41
N VAL A 266 -28.25 8.63 3.26
CA VAL A 266 -27.74 9.95 2.86
C VAL A 266 -26.34 10.09 3.43
N ARG A 267 -25.37 10.35 2.57
CA ARG A 267 -24.01 10.69 2.96
C ARG A 267 -23.86 12.20 3.02
N VAL A 268 -23.51 12.70 4.18
CA VAL A 268 -23.18 14.12 4.41
C VAL A 268 -21.68 14.24 4.53
N THR A 269 -21.04 14.86 3.54
CA THR A 269 -19.59 15.08 3.53
C THR A 269 -19.26 16.34 4.34
N LEU A 270 -18.42 16.20 5.37
CA LEU A 270 -18.02 17.30 6.25
C LEU A 270 -16.70 17.97 5.81
N GLY A 271 -15.89 17.31 5.00
CA GLY A 271 -14.55 17.74 4.65
C GLY A 271 -13.49 17.24 5.64
N PRO A 272 -12.24 17.74 5.55
CA PRO A 272 -11.15 17.38 6.46
C PRO A 272 -11.36 18.11 7.80
N VAL A 273 -11.91 17.40 8.77
CA VAL A 273 -12.16 17.88 10.14
C VAL A 273 -11.64 16.87 11.14
N ALA A 274 -11.31 17.32 12.35
CA ALA A 274 -10.90 16.46 13.45
C ALA A 274 -12.04 15.54 13.92
N ASP A 275 -11.71 14.41 14.56
CA ASP A 275 -12.69 13.41 15.00
C ASP A 275 -13.74 13.96 15.96
N ASP A 276 -13.35 14.83 16.87
CA ASP A 276 -14.25 15.50 17.83
C ASP A 276 -15.23 16.42 17.12
N GLN A 277 -14.79 17.15 16.10
CA GLN A 277 -15.63 18.01 15.27
C GLN A 277 -16.62 17.18 14.42
N ALA A 278 -16.14 16.06 13.85
CA ALA A 278 -17.01 15.15 13.10
C ALA A 278 -18.08 14.51 13.99
N ARG A 279 -17.73 14.10 15.22
CA ARG A 279 -18.69 13.58 16.20
C ARG A 279 -19.70 14.64 16.62
N SER A 280 -19.24 15.88 16.83
CA SER A 280 -20.13 17.00 17.16
C SER A 280 -21.12 17.30 16.02
N ALA A 281 -20.65 17.31 14.77
CA ALA A 281 -21.50 17.48 13.59
C ALA A 281 -22.52 16.33 13.46
N ALA A 282 -22.11 15.07 13.67
CA ALA A 282 -23.01 13.91 13.64
C ALA A 282 -24.13 14.02 14.70
N ALA A 283 -23.78 14.44 15.92
CA ALA A 283 -24.75 14.66 16.98
C ALA A 283 -25.73 15.80 16.66
N ASP A 284 -25.25 16.89 16.05
CA ASP A 284 -26.12 18.00 15.62
C ASP A 284 -27.04 17.62 14.46
N ILE A 285 -26.52 16.89 13.47
CA ILE A 285 -27.29 16.31 12.37
C ILE A 285 -28.43 15.44 12.92
N ASN A 286 -28.12 14.52 13.82
CA ASN A 286 -29.13 13.65 14.43
C ASN A 286 -30.22 14.46 15.15
N ARG A 287 -29.83 15.44 15.95
CA ARG A 287 -30.75 16.30 16.69
C ARG A 287 -31.71 17.01 15.75
N ARG A 288 -31.19 17.68 14.71
CA ARG A 288 -32.00 18.41 13.73
C ARG A 288 -33.03 17.55 13.00
N LEU A 289 -32.62 16.33 12.61
CA LEU A 289 -33.49 15.35 11.96
C LEU A 289 -34.65 14.95 12.90
N VAL A 290 -34.34 14.61 14.15
CA VAL A 290 -35.31 14.18 15.16
C VAL A 290 -36.28 15.35 15.51
N GLU A 291 -35.77 16.57 15.73
CA GLU A 291 -36.58 17.76 15.98
C GLU A 291 -37.51 18.09 14.82
N ALA A 292 -37.11 17.81 13.58
CA ALA A 292 -37.95 17.96 12.40
C ALA A 292 -38.94 16.77 12.21
N GLY A 293 -38.99 15.82 13.12
CA GLY A 293 -39.88 14.65 13.05
C GLY A 293 -39.47 13.62 11.99
N VAL A 294 -38.17 13.62 11.55
CA VAL A 294 -37.61 12.60 10.64
C VAL A 294 -37.09 11.44 11.48
N GLY A 295 -37.61 10.24 11.23
CA GLY A 295 -37.08 9.03 11.87
C GLY A 295 -35.69 8.71 11.40
N VAL A 296 -34.71 8.61 12.33
CA VAL A 296 -33.35 8.18 12.07
C VAL A 296 -33.20 6.72 12.45
N TYR A 297 -32.98 5.85 11.48
CA TYR A 297 -32.85 4.41 11.70
C TYR A 297 -31.41 3.99 11.99
N ARG A 298 -30.47 4.70 11.39
CA ARG A 298 -29.03 4.48 11.56
C ARG A 298 -28.25 5.77 11.32
N LEU A 299 -27.24 5.99 12.14
CA LEU A 299 -26.27 7.06 11.94
C LEU A 299 -24.87 6.48 12.18
N ASP A 300 -24.06 6.52 11.15
CA ASP A 300 -22.68 6.08 11.18
C ASP A 300 -21.73 7.25 10.94
N LEU A 301 -20.60 7.20 11.61
CA LEU A 301 -19.47 8.11 11.38
C LEU A 301 -18.30 7.22 10.92
N PRO A 302 -18.24 6.84 9.62
CA PRO A 302 -17.18 5.99 9.12
C PRO A 302 -15.81 6.66 9.34
N ALA A 303 -14.82 5.85 9.67
CA ALA A 303 -13.45 6.32 9.69
C ALA A 303 -13.06 6.80 8.29
N ALA A 304 -12.30 7.87 8.20
CA ALA A 304 -11.73 8.27 6.91
C ALA A 304 -10.78 7.18 6.41
N THR A 305 -10.85 6.88 5.13
CA THR A 305 -10.07 5.82 4.49
C THR A 305 -8.97 6.37 3.60
N LEU A 306 -7.95 5.54 3.31
CA LEU A 306 -6.95 5.87 2.29
C LEU A 306 -7.58 6.07 0.91
N GLU A 307 -8.69 5.38 0.60
CA GLU A 307 -9.39 5.54 -0.67
C GLU A 307 -10.00 6.95 -0.81
N GLU A 308 -10.68 7.43 0.22
CA GLU A 308 -11.20 8.81 0.24
C GLU A 308 -10.06 9.82 0.11
N ARG A 309 -8.94 9.59 0.77
CA ARG A 309 -7.76 10.44 0.66
C ARG A 309 -7.17 10.42 -0.73
N PHE A 310 -7.05 9.24 -1.33
CA PHE A 310 -6.55 9.07 -2.70
C PHE A 310 -7.40 9.88 -3.69
N LEU A 311 -8.74 9.72 -3.65
CA LEU A 311 -9.65 10.45 -4.53
C LEU A 311 -9.50 11.96 -4.40
N GLN A 312 -9.33 12.48 -3.18
CA GLN A 312 -9.14 13.90 -2.93
C GLN A 312 -7.84 14.46 -3.53
N VAL A 313 -6.71 13.77 -3.30
CA VAL A 313 -5.40 14.29 -3.75
C VAL A 313 -5.25 14.17 -5.25
N THR A 314 -5.82 13.14 -5.87
CA THR A 314 -5.78 12.96 -7.33
C THR A 314 -6.72 13.94 -8.03
N HIS A 315 -7.92 14.22 -7.48
CA HIS A 315 -8.84 15.20 -8.05
C HIS A 315 -8.24 16.62 -8.07
N LYS A 316 -7.63 17.05 -6.96
CA LYS A 316 -6.95 18.35 -6.88
C LYS A 316 -5.83 18.48 -7.91
N MET A 317 -5.02 17.45 -8.10
CA MET A 317 -3.97 17.47 -9.12
C MET A 317 -4.51 17.56 -10.55
N HIS A 318 -5.67 16.94 -10.81
CA HIS A 318 -6.30 17.03 -12.14
C HIS A 318 -6.86 18.42 -12.43
N GLU A 319 -7.38 19.12 -11.43
CA GLU A 319 -7.85 20.52 -11.55
C GLU A 319 -6.68 21.48 -11.76
N GLU A 320 -5.56 21.33 -11.02
CA GLU A 320 -4.35 22.16 -11.16
C GLU A 320 -3.62 21.99 -12.50
N VAL A 321 -3.76 20.83 -13.15
CA VAL A 321 -3.16 20.57 -14.48
C VAL A 321 -4.08 21.04 -15.61
N ALA A 322 -5.38 21.21 -15.36
CA ALA A 322 -6.36 21.66 -16.34
C ALA A 322 -6.55 23.19 -16.35
N ALA A 323 -6.02 23.89 -15.35
CA ALA A 323 -6.02 25.36 -15.23
C ALA A 323 -4.69 25.95 -15.72
#